data_ed91fdb105f93bec9b10d8b2e9957bdf
#
_entry.id   ed91fdb105f93bec9b10d8b2e9957bdf
#
_cell.length_a   1.000
_cell.length_b   1.000
_cell.length_c   1.000
_cell.angle_alpha   90.00
_cell.angle_beta   90.00
_cell.angle_gamma   90.00
#
_symmetry.space_group_name_H-M   'P 1'
#
loop_
_entity.id
_entity.type
_entity.pdbx_description
1 polymer ?
#
loop_
_entity_poly.entity_id
_entity_poly.type
_entity_poly.pdbx_seq_one_letter_code
_entity_poly.pdbx_strand_id
1 'polypeptide(L)'
;PVRSADDDFFLLGGDSLIASRVIAAMRREGWTTSLADVFTHPGLGDYARTCVPPQGIREDRAFALVHDADHACELTEVQRAYLVGRDPDLTLGGVDCIFYREYRVEEVDEQCLGRAVDTVVARHPMLRTVFEGTGQRTLDAVEPYHFVRSAGAEAERMRRELSVRTFDPGTWPLF
;
A
#
# COMPACT_ATOMS: atom_id res chain seq x y z
N PRO A 1 11.62 14.23 -23.08
CA PRO A 1 10.43 14.86 -23.66
C PRO A 1 9.84 13.94 -24.73
N VAL A 2 8.53 13.79 -24.71
CA VAL A 2 7.78 13.07 -25.75
C VAL A 2 7.97 13.77 -27.10
N ARG A 3 8.26 13.01 -28.16
CA ARG A 3 8.53 13.52 -29.50
C ARG A 3 7.58 13.00 -30.54
N SER A 4 7.06 11.77 -30.33
CA SER A 4 6.22 11.06 -31.28
C SER A 4 5.18 10.21 -30.55
N ALA A 5 4.10 9.88 -31.26
CA ALA A 5 3.14 8.87 -30.79
C ALA A 5 3.76 7.46 -30.72
N ASP A 6 4.84 7.21 -31.45
CA ASP A 6 5.55 5.94 -31.45
C ASP A 6 6.55 5.81 -30.28
N ASP A 7 6.74 6.86 -29.50
CA ASP A 7 7.61 6.84 -28.34
C ASP A 7 7.06 5.82 -27.32
N ASP A 8 7.98 5.01 -26.76
CA ASP A 8 7.66 4.04 -25.72
C ASP A 8 7.72 4.69 -24.33
N PHE A 9 6.68 4.49 -23.54
CA PHE A 9 6.55 5.05 -22.21
C PHE A 9 7.73 4.69 -21.29
N PHE A 10 8.16 3.42 -21.30
CA PHE A 10 9.22 2.93 -20.42
C PHE A 10 10.61 3.36 -20.94
N LEU A 11 10.82 3.38 -22.24
CA LEU A 11 12.07 3.88 -22.84
C LEU A 11 12.28 5.38 -22.60
N LEU A 12 11.20 6.14 -22.43
CA LEU A 12 11.27 7.55 -22.03
C LEU A 12 11.58 7.73 -20.53
N GLY A 13 11.77 6.67 -19.77
CA GLY A 13 12.03 6.70 -18.32
C GLY A 13 10.77 6.58 -17.47
N GLY A 14 9.64 6.15 -18.05
CA GLY A 14 8.44 5.83 -17.30
C GLY A 14 8.63 4.58 -16.44
N ASP A 15 8.00 4.57 -15.28
CA ASP A 15 7.92 3.43 -14.38
C ASP A 15 6.47 3.23 -13.89
N SER A 16 6.23 2.20 -13.09
CA SER A 16 4.90 1.90 -12.55
C SER A 16 4.31 3.02 -11.68
N LEU A 17 5.16 3.78 -10.99
CA LEU A 17 4.72 4.90 -10.16
C LEU A 17 4.30 6.09 -11.03
N ILE A 18 5.09 6.40 -12.07
CA ILE A 18 4.78 7.43 -13.05
C ILE A 18 3.50 7.04 -13.82
N ALA A 19 3.37 5.77 -14.25
CA ALA A 19 2.16 5.26 -14.89
C ALA A 19 0.92 5.45 -14.01
N SER A 20 1.00 5.11 -12.72
CA SER A 20 -0.09 5.31 -11.77
C SER A 20 -0.49 6.78 -11.63
N ARG A 21 0.48 7.71 -11.65
CA ARG A 21 0.23 9.16 -11.61
C ARG A 21 -0.46 9.65 -12.89
N VAL A 22 0.00 9.16 -14.04
CA VAL A 22 -0.62 9.50 -15.35
C VAL A 22 -2.08 9.04 -15.37
N ILE A 23 -2.34 7.79 -14.98
CA ILE A 23 -3.70 7.23 -14.92
C ILE A 23 -4.58 8.03 -13.96
N ALA A 24 -4.08 8.37 -12.77
CA ALA A 24 -4.82 9.18 -11.82
C ALA A 24 -5.14 10.58 -12.36
N ALA A 25 -4.23 11.20 -13.13
CA ALA A 25 -4.45 12.45 -13.78
C ALA A 25 -5.52 12.33 -14.88
N MET A 26 -5.41 11.32 -15.75
CA MET A 26 -6.38 11.08 -16.82
C MET A 26 -7.78 10.80 -16.28
N ARG A 27 -7.89 10.02 -15.20
CA ARG A 27 -9.17 9.72 -14.56
C ARG A 27 -9.82 10.97 -13.95
N ARG A 28 -9.03 11.91 -13.42
CA ARG A 28 -9.55 13.21 -12.94
C ARG A 28 -10.15 14.04 -14.07
N GLU A 29 -9.57 13.94 -15.27
CA GLU A 29 -10.10 14.56 -16.49
C GLU A 29 -11.24 13.74 -17.12
N GLY A 30 -11.71 12.68 -16.45
CA GLY A 30 -12.84 11.86 -16.89
C GLY A 30 -12.50 10.75 -17.88
N TRP A 31 -11.24 10.55 -18.22
CA TRP A 31 -10.80 9.44 -19.08
C TRP A 31 -10.90 8.10 -18.36
N THR A 32 -11.35 7.08 -19.06
CA THR A 32 -11.29 5.69 -18.57
C THR A 32 -10.05 5.01 -19.13
N THR A 33 -9.17 4.54 -18.24
CA THR A 33 -7.92 3.87 -18.57
C THR A 33 -7.46 3.03 -17.39
N SER A 34 -6.61 2.04 -17.63
CA SER A 34 -6.07 1.15 -16.60
C SER A 34 -4.54 1.07 -16.62
N LEU A 35 -3.97 0.61 -15.51
CA LEU A 35 -2.53 0.38 -15.42
C LEU A 35 -2.09 -0.76 -16.35
N ALA A 36 -2.94 -1.78 -16.52
CA ALA A 36 -2.69 -2.90 -17.42
C ALA A 36 -2.54 -2.42 -18.88
N ASP A 37 -3.31 -1.41 -19.29
CA ASP A 37 -3.23 -0.88 -20.67
C ASP A 37 -1.87 -0.27 -20.96
N VAL A 38 -1.23 0.41 -19.99
CA VAL A 38 0.13 0.97 -20.15
C VAL A 38 1.16 -0.13 -20.37
N PHE A 39 1.05 -1.25 -19.63
CA PHE A 39 1.98 -2.37 -19.76
C PHE A 39 1.75 -3.17 -21.04
N THR A 40 0.51 -3.32 -21.47
CA THR A 40 0.17 -4.06 -22.68
C THR A 40 0.48 -3.25 -23.95
N HIS A 41 0.37 -1.93 -23.89
CA HIS A 41 0.56 -1.01 -24.99
C HIS A 41 1.54 0.11 -24.58
N PRO A 42 2.86 -0.19 -24.48
CA PRO A 42 3.84 0.78 -24.00
C PRO A 42 4.09 1.94 -24.97
N GLY A 43 3.75 1.79 -26.24
CA GLY A 43 3.76 2.88 -27.23
C GLY A 43 2.67 3.90 -26.91
N LEU A 44 3.03 5.18 -26.82
CA LEU A 44 2.10 6.25 -26.38
C LEU A 44 0.86 6.36 -27.28
N GLY A 45 1.02 6.19 -28.59
CA GLY A 45 -0.09 6.20 -29.53
C GLY A 45 -1.02 5.00 -29.40
N ASP A 46 -0.45 3.82 -29.15
CA ASP A 46 -1.24 2.60 -28.95
C ASP A 46 -1.99 2.66 -27.62
N TYR A 47 -1.32 3.08 -26.55
CA TYR A 47 -1.96 3.34 -25.28
C TYR A 47 -3.09 4.39 -25.39
N ALA A 48 -2.86 5.48 -26.09
CA ALA A 48 -3.88 6.52 -26.29
C ALA A 48 -5.16 5.98 -26.98
N ARG A 49 -5.04 4.98 -27.85
CA ARG A 49 -6.19 4.33 -28.50
C ARG A 49 -7.00 3.44 -27.55
N THR A 50 -6.39 2.94 -26.47
CA THR A 50 -7.12 2.17 -25.42
C THR A 50 -7.90 3.08 -24.47
N CYS A 51 -7.52 4.35 -24.39
CA CYS A 51 -8.17 5.30 -23.49
C CYS A 51 -9.55 5.68 -24.00
N VAL A 52 -10.57 5.53 -23.16
CA VAL A 52 -11.93 5.96 -23.49
C VAL A 52 -12.14 7.40 -23.03
N PRO A 53 -12.50 8.32 -23.96
CA PRO A 53 -12.71 9.72 -23.62
C PRO A 53 -13.92 9.92 -22.69
N PRO A 54 -14.00 11.05 -21.99
CA PRO A 54 -15.14 11.40 -21.16
C PRO A 54 -16.43 11.37 -21.99
N GLN A 55 -17.37 10.52 -21.67
CA GLN A 55 -18.70 10.49 -22.27
C GLN A 55 -19.67 11.32 -21.43
N GLY A 56 -19.82 12.59 -21.79
CA GLY A 56 -20.74 13.49 -21.11
C GLY A 56 -20.29 13.89 -19.69
N ILE A 57 -21.00 14.85 -19.10
CA ILE A 57 -20.81 15.24 -17.70
C ILE A 57 -21.17 14.01 -16.84
N ARG A 58 -20.19 13.20 -16.47
CA ARG A 58 -20.37 12.31 -15.33
C ARG A 58 -20.45 13.21 -14.11
N GLU A 59 -21.65 13.28 -13.54
CA GLU A 59 -21.74 13.67 -12.14
C GLU A 59 -20.62 12.91 -11.41
N ASP A 60 -19.73 13.67 -10.79
CA ASP A 60 -18.74 13.11 -9.88
C ASP A 60 -19.50 12.13 -8.99
N ARG A 61 -19.36 10.84 -9.25
CA ARG A 61 -19.55 9.87 -8.19
C ARG A 61 -18.41 10.18 -7.23
N ALA A 62 -18.62 11.19 -6.42
CA ALA A 62 -17.92 11.32 -5.19
C ALA A 62 -17.99 9.91 -4.59
N PHE A 63 -16.84 9.20 -4.53
CA PHE A 63 -16.74 8.06 -3.67
C PHE A 63 -17.11 8.60 -2.31
N ALA A 64 -18.36 8.37 -1.90
CA ALA A 64 -18.73 8.60 -0.53
C ALA A 64 -17.73 7.74 0.26
N LEU A 65 -16.78 8.41 0.88
CA LEU A 65 -15.94 7.77 1.88
C LEU A 65 -16.94 7.36 2.96
N VAL A 66 -17.36 6.10 2.91
CA VAL A 66 -18.14 5.51 3.98
C VAL A 66 -17.16 5.43 5.15
N HIS A 67 -17.17 6.46 5.97
CA HIS A 67 -16.52 6.46 7.28
C HIS A 67 -17.34 5.60 8.24
N ASP A 68 -17.52 4.35 7.88
CA ASP A 68 -18.15 3.40 8.77
C ASP A 68 -17.02 2.53 9.33
N ALA A 69 -16.44 2.99 10.43
CA ALA A 69 -15.32 2.32 11.10
C ALA A 69 -15.69 0.92 11.58
N ASP A 70 -16.99 0.66 11.77
CA ASP A 70 -17.51 -0.59 12.33
C ASP A 70 -17.79 -1.68 11.27
N HIS A 71 -17.64 -1.40 9.98
CA HIS A 71 -17.95 -2.39 8.97
C HIS A 71 -16.71 -3.22 8.62
N ALA A 72 -16.81 -4.52 8.87
CA ALA A 72 -15.94 -5.51 8.27
C ALA A 72 -16.09 -5.42 6.74
N CYS A 73 -15.02 -5.05 6.07
CA CYS A 73 -14.96 -4.99 4.61
C CYS A 73 -14.35 -6.29 4.07
N GLU A 74 -14.74 -6.65 2.85
CA GLU A 74 -14.04 -7.72 2.14
C GLU A 74 -12.59 -7.32 1.85
N LEU A 75 -11.74 -8.34 1.77
CA LEU A 75 -10.36 -8.17 1.35
C LEU A 75 -10.29 -7.79 -0.13
N THR A 76 -9.39 -6.88 -0.47
CA THR A 76 -9.00 -6.70 -1.86
C THR A 76 -8.28 -7.94 -2.39
N GLU A 77 -8.24 -8.14 -3.70
CA GLU A 77 -7.53 -9.27 -4.31
C GLU A 77 -6.06 -9.33 -3.88
N VAL A 78 -5.40 -8.19 -3.78
CA VAL A 78 -4.00 -8.09 -3.37
C VAL A 78 -3.82 -8.49 -1.90
N GLN A 79 -4.66 -8.00 -1.00
CA GLN A 79 -4.65 -8.41 0.42
C GLN A 79 -4.88 -9.92 0.56
N ARG A 80 -5.83 -10.46 -0.19
CA ARG A 80 -6.11 -11.90 -0.21
C ARG A 80 -4.91 -12.70 -0.69
N ALA A 81 -4.24 -12.25 -1.77
CA ALA A 81 -3.05 -12.91 -2.28
C ALA A 81 -1.92 -12.95 -1.24
N TYR A 82 -1.69 -11.87 -0.50
CA TYR A 82 -0.70 -11.86 0.57
C TYR A 82 -1.05 -12.81 1.72
N LEU A 83 -2.32 -12.90 2.12
CA LEU A 83 -2.74 -13.82 3.17
C LEU A 83 -2.64 -15.28 2.72
N VAL A 84 -3.02 -15.58 1.48
CA VAL A 84 -2.88 -16.92 0.89
C VAL A 84 -1.40 -17.32 0.77
N GLY A 85 -0.51 -16.39 0.40
CA GLY A 85 0.92 -16.66 0.29
C GLY A 85 1.59 -17.07 1.62
N ARG A 86 0.93 -16.86 2.76
CA ARG A 86 1.40 -17.30 4.09
C ARG A 86 1.14 -18.78 4.37
N ASP A 87 0.25 -19.42 3.62
CA ASP A 87 -0.10 -20.81 3.81
C ASP A 87 1.10 -21.72 3.47
N PRO A 88 1.67 -22.44 4.46
CA PRO A 88 2.83 -23.30 4.23
C PRO A 88 2.50 -24.54 3.39
N ASP A 89 1.22 -24.88 3.24
CA ASP A 89 0.78 -26.04 2.45
C ASP A 89 0.76 -25.75 0.94
N LEU A 90 0.90 -24.47 0.56
CA LEU A 90 0.99 -24.09 -0.85
C LEU A 90 2.42 -24.18 -1.38
N THR A 91 2.55 -24.63 -2.62
CA THR A 91 3.83 -24.56 -3.35
C THR A 91 4.26 -23.09 -3.45
N LEU A 92 5.40 -22.71 -2.90
CA LEU A 92 5.87 -21.33 -2.72
C LEU A 92 5.12 -20.53 -1.65
N GLY A 93 4.32 -21.19 -0.81
CA GLY A 93 3.68 -20.59 0.35
C GLY A 93 4.62 -20.50 1.56
N GLY A 94 4.07 -20.10 2.70
CA GLY A 94 4.81 -19.94 3.96
C GLY A 94 5.69 -18.68 4.00
N VAL A 95 5.43 -17.70 3.12
CA VAL A 95 6.19 -16.44 3.03
C VAL A 95 5.28 -15.28 3.40
N ASP A 96 5.69 -14.51 4.41
CA ASP A 96 5.04 -13.24 4.74
C ASP A 96 5.59 -12.09 3.89
N CYS A 97 4.72 -11.17 3.52
CA CYS A 97 5.12 -9.91 2.91
C CYS A 97 5.53 -8.92 4.01
N ILE A 98 6.81 -8.83 4.27
CA ILE A 98 7.36 -7.97 5.31
C ILE A 98 8.13 -6.81 4.66
N PHE A 99 7.93 -5.63 5.19
CA PHE A 99 8.72 -4.46 4.85
C PHE A 99 9.53 -4.03 6.08
N TYR A 100 10.83 -4.33 6.08
CA TYR A 100 11.75 -3.92 7.13
C TYR A 100 12.59 -2.73 6.67
N ARG A 101 12.69 -1.71 7.51
CA ARG A 101 13.56 -0.55 7.30
C ARG A 101 14.32 -0.21 8.57
N GLU A 102 15.57 0.20 8.39
CA GLU A 102 16.43 0.67 9.45
C GLU A 102 16.94 2.07 9.11
N TYR A 103 16.88 2.95 10.08
CA TYR A 103 17.34 4.32 9.93
C TYR A 103 18.42 4.62 10.97
N ARG A 104 19.47 5.28 10.56
CA ARG A 104 20.46 5.82 11.47
C ARG A 104 20.18 7.30 11.69
N VAL A 105 20.01 7.69 12.94
CA VAL A 105 19.77 9.06 13.36
C VAL A 105 20.74 9.42 14.48
N GLU A 106 21.10 10.68 14.59
CA GLU A 106 22.07 11.14 15.61
C GLU A 106 21.41 11.22 16.99
N GLU A 107 20.21 11.78 17.07
CA GLU A 107 19.42 11.91 18.29
C GLU A 107 17.92 11.66 18.00
N VAL A 108 17.24 11.00 18.93
CA VAL A 108 15.81 10.76 18.90
C VAL A 108 15.18 11.22 20.21
N ASP A 109 14.27 12.16 20.11
CA ASP A 109 13.31 12.42 21.20
C ASP A 109 12.20 11.36 21.13
N GLU A 110 12.32 10.35 21.97
CA GLU A 110 11.40 9.20 21.97
C GLU A 110 9.97 9.59 22.35
N GLN A 111 9.76 10.58 23.20
CA GLN A 111 8.43 11.04 23.52
C GLN A 111 7.78 11.73 22.31
N CYS A 112 8.58 12.52 21.59
CA CYS A 112 8.13 13.16 20.37
C CYS A 112 7.81 12.12 19.30
N LEU A 113 8.67 11.12 19.12
CA LEU A 113 8.47 10.01 18.21
C LEU A 113 7.20 9.23 18.55
N GLY A 114 6.99 8.90 19.84
CA GLY A 114 5.79 8.21 20.31
C GLY A 114 4.51 8.96 19.94
N ARG A 115 4.43 10.23 20.31
CA ARG A 115 3.28 11.09 19.96
C ARG A 115 3.06 11.19 18.45
N ALA A 116 4.14 11.23 17.68
CA ALA A 116 4.04 11.28 16.21
C ALA A 116 3.45 9.97 15.64
N VAL A 117 3.93 8.82 16.11
CA VAL A 117 3.40 7.50 15.71
C VAL A 117 1.93 7.38 16.11
N ASP A 118 1.57 7.69 17.36
CA ASP A 118 0.17 7.63 17.82
C ASP A 118 -0.73 8.54 17.00
N THR A 119 -0.25 9.75 16.64
CA THR A 119 -0.99 10.69 15.79
C THR A 119 -1.22 10.11 14.39
N VAL A 120 -0.20 9.49 13.80
CA VAL A 120 -0.29 8.87 12.46
C VAL A 120 -1.24 7.66 12.51
N VAL A 121 -1.13 6.81 13.52
CA VAL A 121 -2.01 5.66 13.73
C VAL A 121 -3.47 6.11 13.90
N ALA A 122 -3.72 7.13 14.71
CA ALA A 122 -5.06 7.68 14.90
C ALA A 122 -5.65 8.25 13.61
N ARG A 123 -4.81 8.94 12.80
CA ARG A 123 -5.23 9.61 11.56
C ARG A 123 -5.50 8.64 10.40
N HIS A 124 -4.82 7.51 10.38
CA HIS A 124 -4.85 6.57 9.25
C HIS A 124 -5.50 5.23 9.64
N PRO A 125 -6.79 5.00 9.31
CA PRO A 125 -7.52 3.79 9.69
C PRO A 125 -6.81 2.48 9.34
N MET A 126 -6.14 2.42 8.17
CA MET A 126 -5.41 1.23 7.74
C MET A 126 -4.29 0.80 8.71
N LEU A 127 -3.71 1.72 9.48
CA LEU A 127 -2.73 1.38 10.51
C LEU A 127 -3.37 0.76 11.78
N ARG A 128 -4.69 0.75 11.86
CA ARG A 128 -5.48 0.09 12.90
C ARG A 128 -6.32 -1.07 12.36
N THR A 129 -6.08 -1.48 11.12
CA THR A 129 -6.85 -2.54 10.50
C THR A 129 -6.20 -3.89 10.78
N VAL A 130 -7.02 -4.87 11.14
CA VAL A 130 -6.66 -6.27 11.31
C VAL A 130 -7.44 -7.12 10.32
N PHE A 131 -6.94 -8.33 10.05
CA PHE A 131 -7.49 -9.23 9.04
C PHE A 131 -7.98 -10.52 9.68
N GLU A 132 -9.24 -10.85 9.47
CA GLU A 132 -9.88 -12.05 10.06
C GLU A 132 -10.60 -12.83 8.96
N GLY A 133 -10.20 -14.07 8.75
CA GLY A 133 -10.80 -14.93 7.70
C GLY A 133 -10.69 -14.30 6.31
N THR A 134 -11.83 -13.97 5.71
CA THR A 134 -11.91 -13.34 4.37
C THR A 134 -12.15 -11.83 4.43
N GLY A 135 -12.14 -11.25 5.61
CA GLY A 135 -12.46 -9.85 5.85
C GLY A 135 -11.32 -9.05 6.52
N GLN A 136 -11.55 -7.76 6.60
CA GLN A 136 -10.71 -6.82 7.35
C GLN A 136 -11.58 -5.93 8.22
N ARG A 137 -11.06 -5.54 9.37
CA ARG A 137 -11.77 -4.70 10.32
C ARG A 137 -10.84 -3.62 10.86
N THR A 138 -11.28 -2.39 10.82
CA THR A 138 -10.57 -1.27 11.46
C THR A 138 -10.98 -1.20 12.93
N LEU A 139 -10.00 -1.15 13.82
CA LEU A 139 -10.22 -0.93 15.25
C LEU A 139 -10.51 0.55 15.50
N ASP A 140 -11.50 0.83 16.35
CA ASP A 140 -11.88 2.22 16.70
C ASP A 140 -10.75 2.95 17.41
N ALA A 141 -10.13 2.26 18.36
CA ALA A 141 -8.99 2.74 19.10
C ALA A 141 -8.00 1.60 19.34
N VAL A 142 -6.76 1.96 19.50
CA VAL A 142 -5.67 1.05 19.87
C VAL A 142 -4.83 1.66 20.97
N GLU A 143 -4.14 0.83 21.74
CA GLU A 143 -3.19 1.29 22.74
C GLU A 143 -2.03 2.06 22.09
N PRO A 144 -1.38 2.99 22.81
CA PRO A 144 -0.17 3.66 22.32
C PRO A 144 0.89 2.66 21.89
N TYR A 145 1.59 2.96 20.80
CA TYR A 145 2.63 2.06 20.30
C TYR A 145 3.83 2.00 21.26
N HIS A 146 4.22 0.79 21.65
CA HIS A 146 5.34 0.56 22.54
C HIS A 146 6.64 0.30 21.78
N PHE A 147 7.61 1.20 21.94
CA PHE A 147 8.94 1.02 21.40
C PHE A 147 9.78 0.12 22.30
N VAL A 148 10.54 -0.81 21.69
CA VAL A 148 11.48 -1.65 22.39
C VAL A 148 12.89 -1.08 22.23
N ARG A 149 13.62 -0.94 23.32
CA ARG A 149 15.01 -0.50 23.31
C ARG A 149 15.95 -1.69 23.44
N SER A 150 17.02 -1.68 22.70
CA SER A 150 18.10 -2.66 22.84
C SER A 150 19.44 -2.03 22.49
N ALA A 151 20.55 -2.62 22.96
CA ALA A 151 21.89 -2.15 22.67
C ALA A 151 22.86 -3.32 22.50
N GLY A 152 23.99 -3.06 21.85
CA GLY A 152 25.06 -4.04 21.69
C GLY A 152 24.60 -5.34 21.02
N ALA A 153 24.98 -6.48 21.58
CA ALA A 153 24.65 -7.81 21.04
C ALA A 153 23.14 -8.10 21.00
N GLU A 154 22.37 -7.48 21.90
CA GLU A 154 20.91 -7.61 21.90
C GLU A 154 20.29 -6.89 20.71
N ALA A 155 20.80 -5.70 20.35
CA ALA A 155 20.35 -4.98 19.17
C ALA A 155 20.60 -5.78 17.88
N GLU A 156 21.75 -6.47 17.77
CA GLU A 156 22.05 -7.34 16.64
C GLU A 156 21.12 -8.57 16.55
N ARG A 157 20.77 -9.15 17.70
CA ARG A 157 19.78 -10.22 17.76
C ARG A 157 18.40 -9.71 17.30
N MET A 158 17.95 -8.60 17.87
CA MET A 158 16.67 -7.99 17.55
C MET A 158 16.56 -7.61 16.06
N ARG A 159 17.63 -7.08 15.46
CA ARG A 159 17.71 -6.77 14.03
C ARG A 159 17.43 -8.01 13.19
N ARG A 160 18.07 -9.14 13.51
CA ARG A 160 17.84 -10.40 12.80
C ARG A 160 16.41 -10.92 12.98
N GLU A 161 15.86 -10.82 14.18
CA GLU A 161 14.49 -11.27 14.48
C GLU A 161 13.46 -10.40 13.76
N LEU A 162 13.60 -9.08 13.81
CA LEU A 162 12.67 -8.15 13.17
C LEU A 162 12.69 -8.23 11.64
N SER A 163 13.86 -8.54 11.04
CA SER A 163 13.97 -8.62 9.58
C SER A 163 13.23 -9.81 8.96
N VAL A 164 12.85 -10.80 9.79
CA VAL A 164 12.11 -12.00 9.38
C VAL A 164 10.85 -12.23 10.21
N ARG A 165 10.44 -11.23 11.01
CA ARG A 165 9.30 -11.36 11.90
C ARG A 165 8.02 -11.50 11.10
N THR A 166 7.21 -12.47 11.48
CA THR A 166 5.84 -12.61 10.99
C THR A 166 4.87 -11.99 11.99
N PHE A 167 3.78 -11.42 11.48
CA PHE A 167 2.71 -10.85 12.30
C PHE A 167 1.48 -11.75 12.24
N ASP A 168 0.79 -11.91 13.35
CA ASP A 168 -0.56 -12.45 13.34
C ASP A 168 -1.49 -11.42 12.70
N PRO A 169 -2.11 -11.71 11.53
CA PRO A 169 -2.92 -10.73 10.82
C PRO A 169 -4.15 -10.27 11.61
N GLY A 170 -4.63 -11.08 12.56
CA GLY A 170 -5.75 -10.75 13.43
C GLY A 170 -5.40 -9.87 14.62
N THR A 171 -4.12 -9.59 14.86
CA THR A 171 -3.65 -8.90 16.07
C THR A 171 -2.90 -7.61 15.73
N TRP A 172 -3.34 -6.50 16.27
CA TRP A 172 -2.64 -5.22 16.18
C TRP A 172 -1.40 -5.20 17.11
N PRO A 173 -0.29 -4.56 16.75
CA PRO A 173 0.00 -3.87 15.49
C PRO A 173 0.56 -4.79 14.39
N LEU A 174 0.33 -4.40 13.14
CA LEU A 174 0.87 -5.09 11.96
C LEU A 174 2.09 -4.36 11.34
N PHE A 175 2.80 -3.53 12.12
CA PHE A 175 3.98 -2.78 11.69
C PHE A 175 5.02 -2.69 12.80
#